data_c4d8d86a2bfa4d36d571cde8964b9341
#
_entry.id   c4d8d86a2bfa4d36d571cde8964b9341
#
_cell.length_a   1.000
_cell.length_b   1.000
_cell.length_c   1.000
_cell.angle_alpha   90.00
_cell.angle_beta   90.00
_cell.angle_gamma   90.00
#
_symmetry.space_group_name_H-M   'P 1'
#
loop_
_entity.id
_entity.type
_entity.pdbx_description
1 polymer ?
#
loop_
_entity_poly.entity_id
_entity_poly.type
_entity_poly.pdbx_seq_one_letter_code
_entity_poly.pdbx_strand_id
1 'polypeptide(L)'
;MPHPKARRLRRASTDAERQMWSALRHRCLSRYKFRRQHPIGPYIVDFACTQYQLVIEIDGGQHADSKTDARRTAWLQGQGWQVIRFWNNELLGNTAGVIESILQAL
;
A
#
# COMPACT_ATOMS: atom_id res chain seq x y z
N MET A 1 7.39 -6.43 -19.47
CA MET A 1 8.53 -6.67 -18.58
C MET A 1 8.22 -6.24 -17.18
N PRO A 2 8.55 -7.05 -16.18
CA PRO A 2 8.35 -6.61 -14.80
C PRO A 2 9.29 -5.45 -14.47
N HIS A 3 8.79 -4.51 -13.72
CA HIS A 3 9.57 -3.38 -13.26
C HIS A 3 10.64 -3.87 -12.28
N PRO A 4 11.92 -3.50 -12.46
CA PRO A 4 12.98 -4.02 -11.57
C PRO A 4 12.75 -3.71 -10.10
N LYS A 5 12.19 -2.54 -9.81
CA LYS A 5 11.89 -2.14 -8.44
C LYS A 5 10.80 -3.02 -7.84
N ALA A 6 9.79 -3.39 -8.63
CA ALA A 6 8.74 -4.28 -8.15
C ALA A 6 9.28 -5.66 -7.82
N ARG A 7 10.17 -6.19 -8.66
CA ARG A 7 10.78 -7.48 -8.41
C ARG A 7 11.57 -7.48 -7.10
N ARG A 8 12.36 -6.42 -6.87
CA ARG A 8 13.13 -6.31 -5.65
C ARG A 8 12.26 -6.20 -4.42
N LEU A 9 11.18 -5.42 -4.51
CA LEU A 9 10.24 -5.26 -3.39
C LEU A 9 9.55 -6.56 -3.05
N ARG A 10 9.19 -7.36 -4.04
CA ARG A 10 8.56 -8.65 -3.76
C ARG A 10 9.48 -9.59 -3.00
N ARG A 11 10.77 -9.61 -3.34
CA ARG A 11 11.72 -10.44 -2.64
C ARG A 11 12.00 -9.94 -1.24
N ALA A 12 11.76 -8.66 -1.00
CA ALA A 12 12.01 -8.02 0.29
C ALA A 12 10.73 -7.80 1.09
N SER A 13 9.65 -8.54 0.77
CA SER A 13 8.38 -8.39 1.48
C SER A 13 8.54 -8.63 2.97
N THR A 14 8.02 -7.71 3.76
CA THR A 14 8.08 -7.78 5.21
C THR A 14 6.90 -8.55 5.77
N ASP A 15 6.97 -8.86 7.07
CA ASP A 15 5.84 -9.49 7.76
C ASP A 15 4.60 -8.61 7.70
N ALA A 16 4.78 -7.31 7.84
CA ALA A 16 3.66 -6.37 7.77
C ALA A 16 3.00 -6.40 6.39
N GLU A 17 3.80 -6.43 5.33
CA GLU A 17 3.25 -6.50 3.98
C GLU A 17 2.50 -7.80 3.75
N ARG A 18 3.04 -8.91 4.23
CA ARG A 18 2.36 -10.21 4.11
C ARG A 18 1.05 -10.22 4.87
N GLN A 19 1.04 -9.64 6.07
CA GLN A 19 -0.17 -9.56 6.87
C GLN A 19 -1.22 -8.68 6.20
N MET A 20 -0.82 -7.55 5.64
CA MET A 20 -1.74 -6.69 4.92
C MET A 20 -2.31 -7.41 3.70
N TRP A 21 -1.47 -8.09 2.93
CA TRP A 21 -1.93 -8.81 1.75
C TRP A 21 -2.94 -9.89 2.13
N SER A 22 -2.68 -10.62 3.21
CA SER A 22 -3.61 -11.61 3.69
C SER A 22 -4.95 -10.99 4.06
N ALA A 23 -4.93 -9.85 4.75
CA ALA A 23 -6.16 -9.16 5.14
C ALA A 23 -6.92 -8.65 3.91
N LEU A 24 -6.22 -8.12 2.92
CA LEU A 24 -6.86 -7.57 1.73
C LEU A 24 -7.51 -8.65 0.85
N ARG A 25 -7.06 -9.87 0.96
CA ARG A 25 -7.57 -10.99 0.18
C ARG A 25 -8.73 -11.72 0.83
N HIS A 26 -9.03 -11.41 2.10
CA HIS A 26 -10.00 -12.16 2.87
C HIS A 26 -11.06 -11.26 3.46
N ARG A 27 -12.10 -11.90 4.01
CA ARG A 27 -13.20 -11.23 4.72
C ARG A 27 -13.90 -10.21 3.83
N CYS A 28 -14.32 -9.11 4.41
CA CYS A 28 -15.08 -8.09 3.69
C CYS A 28 -14.25 -7.33 2.65
N LEU A 29 -12.92 -7.44 2.69
CA LEU A 29 -12.07 -6.77 1.72
C LEU A 29 -11.86 -7.58 0.45
N SER A 30 -12.18 -8.87 0.43
CA SER A 30 -11.95 -9.70 -0.74
C SER A 30 -12.78 -9.29 -1.95
N ARG A 31 -13.89 -8.58 -1.74
CA ARG A 31 -14.73 -8.09 -2.84
C ARG A 31 -14.11 -6.90 -3.55
N TYR A 32 -13.15 -6.23 -2.92
CA TYR A 32 -12.39 -5.15 -3.54
C TYR A 32 -11.10 -5.74 -4.09
N LYS A 33 -10.86 -5.60 -5.36
CA LYS A 33 -9.73 -6.27 -6.00
C LYS A 33 -8.45 -5.49 -5.78
N PHE A 34 -7.76 -5.81 -4.71
CA PHE A 34 -6.48 -5.21 -4.41
C PHE A 34 -5.35 -5.90 -5.16
N ARG A 35 -4.37 -5.14 -5.58
CA ARG A 35 -3.16 -5.63 -6.22
C ARG A 35 -1.96 -5.20 -5.38
N ARG A 36 -0.97 -6.07 -5.27
CA ARG A 36 0.24 -5.74 -4.53
C ARG A 36 1.36 -5.38 -5.51
N GLN A 37 2.28 -4.53 -5.05
CA GLN A 37 3.44 -4.12 -5.83
C GLN A 37 2.99 -3.61 -7.21
N HIS A 38 2.06 -2.68 -7.19
CA HIS A 38 1.38 -2.23 -8.39
C HIS A 38 2.04 -0.99 -8.96
N PRO A 39 2.43 -1.00 -10.24
CA PRO A 39 3.03 0.19 -10.85
C PRO A 39 1.97 1.24 -11.20
N ILE A 40 2.26 2.48 -10.82
CA ILE A 40 1.44 3.63 -11.20
C ILE A 40 2.39 4.71 -11.68
N GLY A 41 2.43 4.95 -13.00
CA GLY A 41 3.37 5.89 -13.59
C GLY A 41 4.80 5.48 -13.26
N PRO A 42 5.62 6.40 -12.73
CA PRO A 42 7.01 6.09 -12.43
C PRO A 42 7.20 5.38 -11.08
N TYR A 43 6.12 5.09 -10.36
CA TYR A 43 6.21 4.55 -9.00
C TYR A 43 5.65 3.14 -8.89
N ILE A 44 6.11 2.42 -7.88
CA ILE A 44 5.54 1.14 -7.47
C ILE A 44 4.95 1.35 -6.09
N VAL A 45 3.64 1.07 -5.95
CA VAL A 45 2.97 1.19 -4.66
C VAL A 45 2.81 -0.18 -4.03
N ASP A 46 2.73 -0.22 -2.70
CA ASP A 46 2.63 -1.49 -2.00
C ASP A 46 1.34 -2.22 -2.35
N PHE A 47 0.21 -1.52 -2.26
CA PHE A 47 -1.09 -2.10 -2.59
C PHE A 47 -1.96 -1.05 -3.26
N ALA A 48 -2.78 -1.48 -4.21
CA ALA A 48 -3.69 -0.57 -4.90
C ALA A 48 -5.00 -1.27 -5.22
N CYS A 49 -6.08 -0.52 -5.06
CA CYS A 49 -7.39 -0.91 -5.56
C CYS A 49 -7.74 0.06 -6.69
N THR A 50 -7.56 -0.38 -7.93
CA THR A 50 -7.71 0.51 -9.08
C THR A 50 -9.15 0.97 -9.26
N GLN A 51 -10.11 0.14 -8.92
CA GLN A 51 -11.51 0.47 -9.06
C GLN A 51 -11.88 1.71 -8.24
N TYR A 52 -11.30 1.87 -7.06
CA TYR A 52 -11.58 2.99 -6.16
C TYR A 52 -10.43 3.98 -6.08
N GLN A 53 -9.39 3.76 -6.87
CA GLN A 53 -8.20 4.62 -6.88
C GLN A 53 -7.63 4.83 -5.48
N LEU A 54 -7.49 3.74 -4.74
CA LEU A 54 -6.94 3.76 -3.39
C LEU A 54 -5.59 3.10 -3.37
N VAL A 55 -4.60 3.78 -2.79
CA VAL A 55 -3.25 3.26 -2.59
C VAL A 55 -3.02 3.08 -1.10
N ILE A 56 -2.47 1.94 -0.72
CA ILE A 56 -2.09 1.66 0.67
C ILE A 56 -0.59 1.43 0.72
N GLU A 57 0.07 2.16 1.60
CA GLU A 57 1.52 2.08 1.79
C GLU A 57 1.83 1.64 3.21
N ILE A 58 2.78 0.73 3.36
CA ILE A 58 3.26 0.28 4.65
C ILE A 58 4.65 0.85 4.87
N ASP A 59 4.83 1.57 5.97
CA ASP A 59 6.08 2.25 6.27
C ASP A 59 6.79 1.56 7.42
N GLY A 60 8.02 1.14 7.17
CA GLY A 60 8.82 0.46 8.19
C GLY A 60 9.49 1.39 9.19
N GLY A 61 9.37 2.68 8.98
CA GLY A 61 10.00 3.64 9.88
C GLY A 61 11.48 3.87 9.65
N GLN A 62 12.03 3.23 8.64
CA GLN A 62 13.44 3.37 8.29
C GLN A 62 13.62 3.98 6.92
N HIS A 63 12.78 4.90 6.57
CA HIS A 63 12.91 5.54 5.28
C HIS A 63 13.94 6.62 5.35
N ALA A 64 14.62 6.77 4.29
CA ALA A 64 15.72 7.70 4.22
C ALA A 64 15.30 9.08 3.76
N ASP A 65 14.21 9.20 3.02
CA ASP A 65 13.95 10.45 2.32
C ASP A 65 12.47 10.83 2.35
N SER A 66 12.11 11.65 3.32
CA SER A 66 10.75 12.13 3.45
C SER A 66 10.34 13.08 2.32
N LYS A 67 11.30 13.77 1.71
CA LYS A 67 10.98 14.66 0.58
C LYS A 67 10.55 13.85 -0.63
N THR A 68 11.23 12.74 -0.90
CA THR A 68 10.87 11.84 -1.99
C THR A 68 9.50 11.24 -1.75
N ASP A 69 9.21 10.85 -0.50
CA ASP A 69 7.90 10.31 -0.14
C ASP A 69 6.79 11.33 -0.34
N ALA A 70 7.03 12.58 0.09
CA ALA A 70 6.03 13.63 -0.06
C ALA A 70 5.76 13.93 -1.53
N ARG A 71 6.81 13.96 -2.33
CA ARG A 71 6.68 14.23 -3.77
C ARG A 71 5.91 13.10 -4.47
N ARG A 72 6.20 11.86 -4.11
CA ARG A 72 5.51 10.70 -4.63
C ARG A 72 4.03 10.73 -4.27
N THR A 73 3.72 10.98 -3.00
CA THR A 73 2.34 11.07 -2.55
C THR A 73 1.58 12.18 -3.27
N ALA A 74 2.20 13.35 -3.40
CA ALA A 74 1.57 14.47 -4.08
C ALA A 74 1.29 14.14 -5.54
N TRP A 75 2.22 13.45 -6.21
CA TRP A 75 2.03 13.05 -7.58
C TRP A 75 0.84 12.09 -7.73
N LEU A 76 0.78 11.09 -6.85
CA LEU A 76 -0.32 10.12 -6.86
C LEU A 76 -1.67 10.81 -6.62
N GLN A 77 -1.71 11.71 -5.64
CA GLN A 77 -2.93 12.46 -5.36
C GLN A 77 -3.35 13.33 -6.54
N GLY A 78 -2.38 13.91 -7.23
CA GLY A 78 -2.64 14.70 -8.43
C GLY A 78 -3.21 13.87 -9.57
N GLN A 79 -2.97 12.55 -9.57
CA GLN A 79 -3.54 11.65 -10.57
C GLN A 79 -4.89 11.07 -10.12
N GLY A 80 -5.42 11.53 -9.00
CA GLY A 80 -6.72 11.10 -8.53
C GLY A 80 -6.71 9.96 -7.54
N TRP A 81 -5.52 9.58 -7.05
CA TRP A 81 -5.42 8.49 -6.08
C TRP A 81 -5.51 9.01 -4.66
N GLN A 82 -6.25 8.30 -3.82
CA GLN A 82 -6.19 8.49 -2.39
C GLN A 82 -5.07 7.61 -1.84
N VAL A 83 -4.21 8.18 -1.01
CA VAL A 83 -3.07 7.45 -0.45
C VAL A 83 -3.24 7.37 1.06
N ILE A 84 -3.23 6.15 1.59
CA ILE A 84 -3.29 5.89 3.02
C ILE A 84 -2.00 5.19 3.41
N ARG A 85 -1.38 5.68 4.47
CA ARG A 85 -0.12 5.12 4.94
C ARG A 85 -0.26 4.61 6.36
N PHE A 86 0.26 3.40 6.61
CA PHE A 86 0.26 2.79 7.93
C PHE A 86 1.69 2.43 8.30
N TRP A 87 2.00 2.52 9.60
CA TRP A 87 3.27 2.04 10.11
C TRP A 87 3.23 0.52 10.27
N ASN A 88 4.37 -0.15 10.12
CA ASN A 88 4.46 -1.59 10.35
C ASN A 88 3.90 -1.97 11.72
N ASN A 89 4.31 -1.24 12.75
CA ASN A 89 3.89 -1.53 14.12
C ASN A 89 2.39 -1.35 14.29
N GLU A 90 1.84 -0.35 13.66
CA GLU A 90 0.41 -0.09 13.71
C GLU A 90 -0.37 -1.26 13.10
N LEU A 91 0.06 -1.71 11.94
CA LEU A 91 -0.58 -2.83 11.27
C LEU A 91 -0.46 -4.12 12.08
N LEU A 92 0.74 -4.44 12.54
CA LEU A 92 0.98 -5.69 13.25
C LEU A 92 0.32 -5.70 14.62
N GLY A 93 0.24 -4.55 15.28
CA GLY A 93 -0.37 -4.45 16.60
C GLY A 93 -1.85 -4.21 16.61
N ASN A 94 -2.43 -3.74 15.49
CA ASN A 94 -3.86 -3.40 15.43
C ASN A 94 -4.40 -3.61 14.03
N THR A 95 -4.32 -4.83 13.57
CA THR A 95 -4.76 -5.17 12.20
C THR A 95 -6.24 -4.83 11.99
N ALA A 96 -7.07 -5.09 13.00
CA ALA A 96 -8.51 -4.82 12.88
C ALA A 96 -8.79 -3.33 12.66
N GLY A 97 -8.09 -2.46 13.39
CA GLY A 97 -8.25 -1.02 13.22
C GLY A 97 -7.79 -0.53 11.87
N VAL A 98 -6.71 -1.12 11.36
CA VAL A 98 -6.21 -0.79 10.02
C VAL A 98 -7.23 -1.20 8.95
N ILE A 99 -7.78 -2.40 9.06
CA ILE A 99 -8.79 -2.87 8.12
C ILE A 99 -10.00 -1.95 8.13
N GLU A 100 -10.44 -1.52 9.32
CA GLU A 100 -11.58 -0.61 9.42
C GLU A 100 -11.29 0.72 8.74
N SER A 101 -10.08 1.26 8.92
CA SER A 101 -9.68 2.50 8.25
C SER A 101 -9.74 2.35 6.74
N ILE A 102 -9.31 1.21 6.22
CA ILE A 102 -9.35 0.95 4.79
C ILE A 102 -10.79 0.88 4.29
N LEU A 103 -11.66 0.19 5.03
CA LEU A 103 -13.07 0.10 4.66
C LEU A 103 -13.73 1.45 4.61
N GLN A 104 -13.39 2.35 5.54
CA GLN A 104 -13.94 3.70 5.55
C GLN A 104 -13.49 4.51 4.34
N ALA A 105 -12.36 4.18 3.76
CA ALA A 105 -11.85 4.86 2.58
C ALA A 105 -12.44 4.33 1.28
N LEU A 106 -13.02 3.16 1.33
CA LEU A 106 -13.67 2.55 0.17
C LEU A 106 -15.14 2.95 0.11
#